data_8edaebd8ae2d81e1fc9cba6f445d1feb
#
_entry.id   8edaebd8ae2d81e1fc9cba6f445d1feb
#
_cell.length_a   1.000
_cell.length_b   1.000
_cell.length_c   1.000
_cell.angle_alpha   90.00
_cell.angle_beta   90.00
_cell.angle_gamma   90.00
#
_symmetry.space_group_name_H-M   'P 1'
#
loop_
_entity.id
_entity.type
_entity.pdbx_description
1 polymer ?
#
loop_
_entity_poly.entity_id
_entity_poly.type
_entity_poly.pdbx_seq_one_letter_code
_entity_poly.pdbx_strand_id
1 'polypeptide(L)'
;MLLLPKKEGYEQIADLFLKTANNEKEHAKMWFKELQGIGDTAQNLAAAADGENYEWTDMYDGFAKTAEEEGFPELAARFRLVAAIERHHEERYRALLKNVETAEVFAKSEVKVWECRNCGHIVVGTKAPEICPTCNHPQSYFEVHAENY
;
A
#
# COMPACT_ATOMS: atom_id res chain seq x y z
N MET A 1 -1.99 20.21 3.57
CA MET A 1 -2.43 21.39 2.79
C MET A 1 -3.90 21.37 2.40
N LEU A 2 -4.46 20.30 1.83
CA LEU A 2 -5.87 20.19 1.37
C LEU A 2 -6.94 20.44 2.46
N LEU A 3 -6.67 20.07 3.72
CA LEU A 3 -7.66 20.15 4.80
C LEU A 3 -7.95 21.57 5.28
N LEU A 4 -6.99 22.49 5.18
CA LEU A 4 -7.15 23.86 5.69
C LEU A 4 -8.12 24.67 4.84
N PRO A 5 -7.98 24.74 3.49
CA PRO A 5 -8.95 25.45 2.66
C PRO A 5 -10.39 24.97 2.84
N LYS A 6 -10.63 23.66 2.98
CA LYS A 6 -11.98 23.13 3.25
C LYS A 6 -12.54 23.59 4.58
N LYS A 7 -11.73 23.59 5.64
CA LYS A 7 -12.14 24.07 6.97
C LYS A 7 -12.46 25.59 6.98
N GLU A 8 -11.83 26.36 6.11
CA GLU A 8 -12.06 27.79 5.94
C GLU A 8 -13.17 28.10 4.94
N GLY A 9 -13.81 27.08 4.32
CA GLY A 9 -14.90 27.26 3.35
C GLY A 9 -14.47 27.53 1.91
N TYR A 10 -13.19 27.35 1.57
CA TYR A 10 -12.65 27.57 0.23
C TYR A 10 -12.61 26.28 -0.60
N GLU A 11 -13.76 25.69 -0.89
CA GLU A 11 -13.87 24.39 -1.59
C GLU A 11 -13.18 24.40 -2.97
N GLN A 12 -13.36 25.47 -3.75
CA GLN A 12 -12.69 25.60 -5.06
C GLN A 12 -11.17 25.57 -4.94
N ILE A 13 -10.60 26.23 -3.94
CA ILE A 13 -9.15 26.24 -3.69
C ILE A 13 -8.67 24.84 -3.29
N ALA A 14 -9.43 24.14 -2.43
CA ALA A 14 -9.11 22.77 -2.04
C ALA A 14 -9.11 21.82 -3.26
N ASP A 15 -10.09 21.95 -4.15
CA ASP A 15 -10.17 21.13 -5.37
C ASP A 15 -9.03 21.42 -6.34
N LEU A 16 -8.59 22.68 -6.47
CA LEU A 16 -7.43 23.04 -7.28
C LEU A 16 -6.14 22.43 -6.74
N PHE A 17 -5.94 22.45 -5.40
CA PHE A 17 -4.81 21.74 -4.78
C PHE A 17 -4.84 20.22 -5.06
N LEU A 18 -5.99 19.59 -4.95
CA LEU A 18 -6.14 18.16 -5.22
C LEU A 18 -5.85 17.84 -6.69
N LYS A 19 -6.39 18.65 -7.61
CA LYS A 19 -6.15 18.50 -9.05
C LYS A 19 -4.66 18.63 -9.39
N THR A 20 -3.99 19.65 -8.83
CA THR A 20 -2.55 19.85 -9.03
C THR A 20 -1.75 18.66 -8.46
N ALA A 21 -2.07 18.19 -7.25
CA ALA A 21 -1.39 17.04 -6.67
C ALA A 21 -1.53 15.77 -7.54
N ASN A 22 -2.70 15.56 -8.15
CA ASN A 22 -2.91 14.43 -9.08
C ASN A 22 -2.09 14.62 -10.38
N ASN A 23 -1.96 15.84 -10.89
CA ASN A 23 -1.11 16.12 -12.05
C ASN A 23 0.38 15.84 -11.72
N GLU A 24 0.86 16.31 -10.57
CA GLU A 24 2.24 16.09 -10.14
C GLU A 24 2.56 14.60 -9.92
N LYS A 25 1.59 13.83 -9.42
CA LYS A 25 1.72 12.37 -9.34
C LYS A 25 1.95 11.74 -10.74
N GLU A 26 1.26 12.20 -11.78
CA GLU A 26 1.47 11.70 -13.14
C GLU A 26 2.82 12.16 -13.70
N HIS A 27 3.28 13.38 -13.38
CA HIS A 27 4.64 13.82 -13.74
C HIS A 27 5.70 12.94 -13.05
N ALA A 28 5.58 12.69 -11.75
CA ALA A 28 6.50 11.83 -11.01
C ALA A 28 6.53 10.40 -11.59
N LYS A 29 5.37 9.83 -11.93
CA LYS A 29 5.27 8.52 -12.58
C LYS A 29 5.97 8.49 -13.94
N MET A 30 5.83 9.55 -14.73
CA MET A 30 6.49 9.67 -16.04
C MET A 30 8.02 9.64 -15.88
N TRP A 31 8.58 10.46 -14.99
CA TRP A 31 10.02 10.51 -14.74
C TRP A 31 10.53 9.21 -14.12
N PHE A 32 9.78 8.63 -13.19
CA PHE A 32 10.17 7.36 -12.56
C PHE A 32 10.22 6.20 -13.57
N LYS A 33 9.33 6.23 -14.59
CA LYS A 33 9.34 5.28 -15.69
C LYS A 33 10.58 5.46 -16.59
N GLU A 34 10.97 6.71 -16.90
CA GLU A 34 12.22 6.99 -17.68
C GLU A 34 13.47 6.50 -16.94
N LEU A 35 13.47 6.52 -15.61
CA LEU A 35 14.52 5.96 -14.76
C LEU A 35 14.43 4.43 -14.62
N GLN A 36 13.53 3.77 -15.35
CA GLN A 36 13.27 2.32 -15.27
C GLN A 36 12.89 1.85 -13.83
N GLY A 37 12.35 2.74 -13.02
CA GLY A 37 11.94 2.46 -11.64
C GLY A 37 10.59 1.73 -11.53
N ILE A 38 9.87 1.50 -12.65
CA ILE A 38 8.60 0.78 -12.69
C ILE A 38 8.81 -0.53 -13.43
N GLY A 39 8.76 -1.64 -12.71
CA GLY A 39 8.87 -3.00 -13.22
C GLY A 39 7.51 -3.71 -13.29
N ASP A 40 7.56 -5.04 -13.34
CA ASP A 40 6.37 -5.88 -13.14
C ASP A 40 5.90 -5.88 -11.66
N THR A 41 4.83 -6.59 -11.37
CA THR A 41 4.25 -6.60 -10.00
C THR A 41 5.23 -7.14 -8.97
N ALA A 42 5.98 -8.21 -9.28
CA ALA A 42 6.93 -8.79 -8.34
C ALA A 42 8.12 -7.84 -8.09
N GLN A 43 8.66 -7.24 -9.14
CA GLN A 43 9.73 -6.24 -9.04
C GLN A 43 9.30 -5.01 -8.23
N ASN A 44 8.10 -4.51 -8.47
CA ASN A 44 7.57 -3.36 -7.74
C ASN A 44 7.31 -3.67 -6.26
N LEU A 45 6.84 -4.89 -5.94
CA LEU A 45 6.66 -5.33 -4.55
C LEU A 45 8.01 -5.48 -3.82
N ALA A 46 9.03 -6.03 -4.51
CA ALA A 46 10.37 -6.13 -3.95
C ALA A 46 10.96 -4.74 -3.68
N ALA A 47 10.89 -3.82 -4.66
CA ALA A 47 11.41 -2.47 -4.51
C ALA A 47 10.68 -1.68 -3.40
N ALA A 48 9.36 -1.85 -3.28
CA ALA A 48 8.60 -1.24 -2.20
C ALA A 48 9.02 -1.79 -0.83
N ALA A 49 9.16 -3.12 -0.69
CA ALA A 49 9.62 -3.76 0.54
C ALA A 49 11.02 -3.28 0.96
N ASP A 50 11.94 -3.14 -0.01
CA ASP A 50 13.30 -2.67 0.24
C ASP A 50 13.31 -1.17 0.65
N GLY A 51 12.44 -0.35 0.08
CA GLY A 51 12.24 1.04 0.49
C GLY A 51 11.78 1.15 1.94
N GLU A 52 10.72 0.44 2.31
CA GLU A 52 10.21 0.41 3.69
C GLU A 52 11.26 -0.13 4.67
N ASN A 53 12.04 -1.16 4.26
CA ASN A 53 13.13 -1.68 5.08
C ASN A 53 14.16 -0.58 5.39
N TYR A 54 14.62 0.17 4.39
CA TYR A 54 15.53 1.30 4.60
C TYR A 54 14.93 2.36 5.51
N GLU A 55 13.63 2.67 5.36
CA GLU A 55 12.96 3.68 6.16
C GLU A 55 12.99 3.34 7.65
N TRP A 56 12.65 2.11 8.04
CA TRP A 56 12.58 1.76 9.45
C TRP A 56 13.92 1.35 10.07
N THR A 57 14.89 0.79 9.28
CA THR A 57 16.19 0.37 9.81
C THR A 57 17.18 1.51 9.92
N ASP A 58 17.18 2.45 8.98
CA ASP A 58 18.21 3.48 8.83
C ASP A 58 17.65 4.89 8.97
N MET A 59 16.67 5.26 8.14
CA MET A 59 16.22 6.64 7.98
C MET A 59 15.56 7.18 9.27
N TYR A 60 14.51 6.52 9.75
CA TYR A 60 13.80 6.97 10.96
C TYR A 60 14.60 6.76 12.24
N ASP A 61 15.45 5.73 12.30
CA ASP A 61 16.39 5.55 13.43
C ASP A 61 17.40 6.69 13.51
N GLY A 62 17.96 7.08 12.36
CA GLY A 62 18.83 8.24 12.24
C GLY A 62 18.15 9.54 12.63
N PHE A 63 16.93 9.78 12.11
CA PHE A 63 16.15 10.97 12.48
C PHE A 63 15.82 11.03 13.97
N ALA A 64 15.48 9.89 14.59
CA ALA A 64 15.20 9.83 16.01
C ALA A 64 16.42 10.16 16.86
N LYS A 65 17.60 9.64 16.51
CA LYS A 65 18.87 9.96 17.19
C LYS A 65 19.21 11.44 17.08
N THR A 66 19.16 12.00 15.87
CA THR A 66 19.41 13.43 15.66
C THR A 66 18.43 14.31 16.45
N ALA A 67 17.15 13.95 16.45
CA ALA A 67 16.15 14.70 17.21
C ALA A 67 16.40 14.65 18.73
N GLU A 68 16.89 13.54 19.26
CA GLU A 68 17.30 13.46 20.67
C GLU A 68 18.51 14.35 20.96
N GLU A 69 19.54 14.29 20.11
CA GLU A 69 20.76 15.11 20.25
C GLU A 69 20.44 16.62 20.18
N GLU A 70 19.49 17.02 19.35
CA GLU A 70 19.04 18.41 19.20
C GLU A 70 18.02 18.84 20.28
N GLY A 71 17.62 17.97 21.20
CA GLY A 71 16.72 18.30 22.30
C GLY A 71 15.23 18.22 21.96
N PHE A 72 14.83 17.42 20.97
CA PHE A 72 13.44 17.16 20.54
C PHE A 72 12.97 15.74 20.87
N PRO A 73 12.93 15.30 22.15
CA PRO A 73 12.62 13.91 22.50
C PRO A 73 11.22 13.45 22.08
N GLU A 74 10.23 14.35 22.06
CA GLU A 74 8.88 14.00 21.59
C GLU A 74 8.85 13.71 20.08
N LEU A 75 9.66 14.43 19.29
CA LEU A 75 9.80 14.19 17.86
C LEU A 75 10.53 12.88 17.60
N ALA A 76 11.60 12.60 18.37
CA ALA A 76 12.31 11.33 18.31
C ALA A 76 11.38 10.13 18.59
N ALA A 77 10.54 10.24 19.62
CA ALA A 77 9.53 9.21 19.91
C ALA A 77 8.55 9.00 18.73
N ARG A 78 8.11 10.08 18.07
CA ARG A 78 7.24 9.98 16.88
C ARG A 78 7.94 9.31 15.70
N PHE A 79 9.22 9.61 15.44
CA PHE A 79 9.97 8.91 14.39
C PHE A 79 10.03 7.41 14.63
N ARG A 80 10.26 6.96 15.88
CA ARG A 80 10.25 5.53 16.23
C ARG A 80 8.87 4.88 16.05
N LEU A 81 7.79 5.60 16.35
CA LEU A 81 6.43 5.09 16.10
C LEU A 81 6.15 4.93 14.60
N VAL A 82 6.61 5.88 13.77
CA VAL A 82 6.48 5.76 12.32
C VAL A 82 7.33 4.60 11.80
N ALA A 83 8.58 4.47 12.25
CA ALA A 83 9.44 3.32 11.89
C ALA A 83 8.74 1.95 12.14
N ALA A 84 8.01 1.82 13.24
CA ALA A 84 7.24 0.61 13.51
C ALA A 84 6.10 0.38 12.49
N ILE A 85 5.52 1.43 11.92
CA ILE A 85 4.52 1.35 10.84
C ILE A 85 5.18 0.88 9.55
N GLU A 86 6.33 1.45 9.17
CA GLU A 86 7.03 1.11 7.93
C GLU A 86 7.52 -0.35 7.94
N ARG A 87 7.90 -0.86 9.12
CA ARG A 87 8.16 -2.29 9.29
C ARG A 87 6.95 -3.16 8.93
N HIS A 88 5.73 -2.78 9.33
CA HIS A 88 4.52 -3.51 8.95
C HIS A 88 4.20 -3.39 7.46
N HIS A 89 4.55 -2.27 6.83
CA HIS A 89 4.44 -2.11 5.38
C HIS A 89 5.40 -3.07 4.66
N GLU A 90 6.66 -3.17 5.09
CA GLU A 90 7.62 -4.14 4.56
C GLU A 90 7.09 -5.57 4.69
N GLU A 91 6.66 -6.00 5.88
CA GLU A 91 6.13 -7.32 6.14
C GLU A 91 4.95 -7.65 5.19
N ARG A 92 4.08 -6.68 4.94
CA ARG A 92 2.95 -6.79 4.00
C ARG A 92 3.43 -6.98 2.57
N TYR A 93 4.34 -6.12 2.09
CA TYR A 93 4.85 -6.22 0.72
C TYR A 93 5.61 -7.52 0.48
N ARG A 94 6.40 -8.00 1.43
CA ARG A 94 7.08 -9.30 1.33
C ARG A 94 6.09 -10.47 1.31
N ALA A 95 5.02 -10.43 2.10
CA ALA A 95 3.96 -11.44 2.05
C ALA A 95 3.22 -11.45 0.70
N LEU A 96 2.93 -10.28 0.14
CA LEU A 96 2.33 -10.15 -1.20
C LEU A 96 3.26 -10.63 -2.30
N LEU A 97 4.56 -10.30 -2.23
CA LEU A 97 5.58 -10.79 -3.15
C LEU A 97 5.63 -12.31 -3.15
N LYS A 98 5.71 -12.91 -1.97
CA LYS A 98 5.67 -14.37 -1.82
C LYS A 98 4.43 -14.98 -2.48
N ASN A 99 3.24 -14.40 -2.28
CA ASN A 99 2.01 -14.90 -2.91
C ASN A 99 2.08 -14.83 -4.45
N VAL A 100 2.71 -13.81 -5.01
CA VAL A 100 2.92 -13.69 -6.47
C VAL A 100 3.88 -14.77 -6.97
N GLU A 101 5.03 -14.92 -6.31
CA GLU A 101 6.08 -15.88 -6.69
C GLU A 101 5.64 -17.33 -6.57
N THR A 102 4.80 -17.67 -5.58
CA THR A 102 4.29 -19.03 -5.35
C THR A 102 2.93 -19.29 -6.02
N ALA A 103 2.42 -18.35 -6.82
CA ALA A 103 1.08 -18.42 -7.44
C ALA A 103 -0.07 -18.58 -6.41
N GLU A 104 0.12 -18.05 -5.21
CA GLU A 104 -0.85 -18.15 -4.11
C GLU A 104 -1.78 -16.91 -3.97
N VAL A 105 -1.80 -16.01 -4.93
CA VAL A 105 -2.70 -14.85 -4.90
C VAL A 105 -4.17 -15.30 -4.93
N PHE A 106 -4.50 -16.25 -5.82
CA PHE A 106 -5.87 -16.75 -6.01
C PHE A 106 -6.03 -18.23 -5.62
N ALA A 107 -5.01 -18.81 -4.98
CA ALA A 107 -5.02 -20.14 -4.43
C ALA A 107 -4.28 -20.16 -3.08
N LYS A 108 -4.68 -21.03 -2.17
CA LYS A 108 -4.05 -21.20 -0.86
C LYS A 108 -3.91 -22.68 -0.54
N SER A 109 -2.94 -23.03 0.29
CA SER A 109 -2.77 -24.40 0.80
C SER A 109 -3.94 -24.86 1.69
N GLU A 110 -4.67 -23.90 2.26
CA GLU A 110 -5.81 -24.12 3.13
C GLU A 110 -7.10 -23.59 2.52
N VAL A 111 -8.23 -24.11 2.97
CA VAL A 111 -9.55 -23.58 2.62
C VAL A 111 -9.68 -22.15 3.13
N LYS A 112 -10.04 -21.24 2.24
CA LYS A 112 -10.33 -19.83 2.54
C LYS A 112 -11.72 -19.47 2.08
N VAL A 113 -12.26 -18.40 2.63
CA VAL A 113 -13.45 -17.72 2.15
C VAL A 113 -12.97 -16.67 1.13
N TRP A 114 -13.47 -16.74 -0.09
CA TRP A 114 -13.15 -15.82 -1.17
C TRP A 114 -14.34 -14.91 -1.45
N GLU A 115 -14.10 -13.65 -1.65
CA GLU A 115 -15.11 -12.65 -1.98
C GLU A 115 -14.82 -11.99 -3.33
N CYS A 116 -15.86 -11.85 -4.15
CA CYS A 116 -15.79 -11.08 -5.37
C CYS A 116 -15.91 -9.58 -5.05
N ARG A 117 -14.87 -8.81 -5.27
CA ARG A 117 -14.79 -7.36 -5.01
C ARG A 117 -15.81 -6.53 -5.80
N ASN A 118 -16.38 -7.09 -6.89
CA ASN A 118 -17.39 -6.40 -7.67
C ASN A 118 -18.82 -6.56 -7.13
N CYS A 119 -19.20 -7.78 -6.72
CA CYS A 119 -20.60 -8.06 -6.38
C CYS A 119 -20.80 -8.69 -4.99
N GLY A 120 -19.73 -8.94 -4.21
CA GLY A 120 -19.82 -9.55 -2.88
C GLY A 120 -20.13 -11.04 -2.88
N HIS A 121 -20.05 -11.75 -4.03
CA HIS A 121 -20.27 -13.20 -4.08
C HIS A 121 -19.20 -13.94 -3.27
N ILE A 122 -19.65 -14.81 -2.36
CA ILE A 122 -18.80 -15.58 -1.46
C ILE A 122 -18.65 -17.02 -1.94
N VAL A 123 -17.42 -17.52 -1.95
CA VAL A 123 -17.07 -18.93 -2.24
C VAL A 123 -16.10 -19.45 -1.21
N VAL A 124 -16.27 -20.70 -0.80
CA VAL A 124 -15.38 -21.38 0.16
C VAL A 124 -14.57 -22.44 -0.59
N GLY A 125 -13.27 -22.40 -0.48
CA GLY A 125 -12.37 -23.36 -1.15
C GLY A 125 -10.90 -22.96 -1.06
N THR A 126 -10.03 -23.80 -1.59
CA THR A 126 -8.58 -23.52 -1.65
C THR A 126 -8.19 -22.60 -2.80
N LYS A 127 -9.12 -22.36 -3.77
CA LYS A 127 -8.89 -21.54 -4.97
C LYS A 127 -10.11 -20.68 -5.25
N ALA A 128 -9.88 -19.43 -5.64
CA ALA A 128 -10.91 -18.55 -6.16
C ALA A 128 -11.38 -19.04 -7.53
N PRO A 129 -12.67 -18.91 -7.87
CA PRO A 129 -13.21 -19.25 -9.20
C PRO A 129 -12.52 -18.44 -10.32
N GLU A 130 -12.34 -19.05 -11.49
CA GLU A 130 -11.79 -18.35 -12.65
C GLU A 130 -12.72 -17.23 -13.17
N ILE A 131 -14.02 -17.45 -13.01
CA ILE A 131 -15.08 -16.48 -13.36
C ILE A 131 -16.10 -16.47 -12.22
N CYS A 132 -16.48 -15.28 -11.77
CA CYS A 132 -17.53 -15.13 -10.77
C CYS A 132 -18.89 -15.62 -11.32
N PRO A 133 -19.55 -16.60 -10.67
CA PRO A 133 -20.80 -17.15 -11.18
C PRO A 133 -21.98 -16.18 -11.10
N THR A 134 -21.86 -15.11 -10.33
CA THR A 134 -22.93 -14.11 -10.15
C THR A 134 -22.82 -12.97 -11.16
N CYS A 135 -21.60 -12.42 -11.38
CA CYS A 135 -21.43 -11.19 -12.17
C CYS A 135 -20.46 -11.33 -13.35
N ASN A 136 -19.96 -12.54 -13.64
CA ASN A 136 -19.04 -12.87 -14.73
C ASN A 136 -17.71 -12.10 -14.75
N HIS A 137 -17.31 -11.49 -13.64
CA HIS A 137 -15.98 -10.89 -13.53
C HIS A 137 -14.90 -11.98 -13.38
N PRO A 138 -13.69 -11.76 -13.93
CA PRO A 138 -12.61 -12.72 -13.87
C PRO A 138 -12.07 -12.92 -12.46
N GLN A 139 -11.28 -13.99 -12.24
CA GLN A 139 -10.65 -14.36 -10.99
C GLN A 139 -9.88 -13.20 -10.30
N SER A 140 -9.34 -12.28 -11.09
CA SER A 140 -8.63 -11.08 -10.58
C SER A 140 -9.49 -10.15 -9.71
N TYR A 141 -10.81 -10.35 -9.70
CA TYR A 141 -11.73 -9.64 -8.81
C TYR A 141 -11.94 -10.32 -7.47
N PHE A 142 -11.39 -11.52 -7.25
CA PHE A 142 -11.51 -12.19 -5.97
C PHE A 142 -10.38 -11.80 -5.02
N GLU A 143 -10.71 -11.73 -3.74
CA GLU A 143 -9.77 -11.62 -2.62
C GLU A 143 -10.17 -12.56 -1.50
N VAL A 144 -9.25 -12.82 -0.56
CA VAL A 144 -9.60 -13.53 0.67
C VAL A 144 -10.48 -12.61 1.51
N HIS A 145 -11.68 -13.07 1.83
CA HIS A 145 -12.63 -12.33 2.65
C HIS A 145 -12.05 -12.03 4.03
N ALA A 146 -12.17 -10.79 4.48
CA ALA A 146 -11.73 -10.34 5.80
C ALA A 146 -12.92 -9.80 6.60
N GLU A 147 -13.18 -10.41 7.74
CA GLU A 147 -14.14 -9.90 8.73
C GLU A 147 -13.38 -8.97 9.68
N ASN A 148 -13.70 -7.68 9.65
CA ASN A 148 -13.05 -6.65 10.47
C ASN A 148 -14.05 -5.78 11.25
N TYR A 149 -15.24 -6.32 11.53
CA TYR A 149 -16.36 -5.67 12.24
C TYR A 149 -16.77 -6.50 13.46
#